data_7e64ea87bd50e4d277ddc34c31e801ba
#
_entry.id   7e64ea87bd50e4d277ddc34c31e801ba
#
_cell.length_a   1.000
_cell.length_b   1.000
_cell.length_c   1.000
_cell.angle_alpha   90.00
_cell.angle_beta   90.00
_cell.angle_gamma   90.00
#
_symmetry.space_group_name_H-M   'P 1'
#
loop_
_entity.id
_entity.type
_entity.pdbx_description
1 polymer ?
#
loop_
_entity_poly.entity_id
_entity_poly.type
_entity_poly.pdbx_seq_one_letter_code
_entity_poly.pdbx_strand_id
1 'polypeptide(L)'
;MSKILIHTTSIIEANPIIDFFNLKELENSVENKIYSNEDILLIISGVSKDLIVKSLDYIFKNYSISKAFDLSIASCSDGSIALGTLFCTNRFIGGLNFANITTIEQPLETDENLDTLLVDKQALFFSQKCKENIKDFYILKIVSDYFDEVEPTNEKIFELINSSISKWKKLI
;
A
#
# COMPACT_ATOMS: atom_id res chain seq x y z
N MET A 1 -12.46 1.50 -20.54
CA MET A 1 -11.06 1.95 -20.43
C MET A 1 -10.39 1.22 -19.29
N SER A 2 -9.10 0.95 -19.40
CA SER A 2 -8.31 0.33 -18.33
C SER A 2 -7.97 1.36 -17.27
N LYS A 3 -8.05 0.99 -15.97
CA LYS A 3 -7.77 1.86 -14.84
C LYS A 3 -6.43 1.53 -14.17
N ILE A 4 -5.94 2.48 -13.39
CA ILE A 4 -4.82 2.29 -12.47
C ILE A 4 -5.40 1.99 -11.10
N LEU A 5 -5.01 0.85 -10.52
CA LEU A 5 -5.44 0.45 -9.18
C LEU A 5 -4.49 1.01 -8.14
N ILE A 6 -5.05 1.61 -7.07
CA ILE A 6 -4.34 1.90 -5.83
C ILE A 6 -5.00 1.08 -4.72
N HIS A 7 -4.22 0.28 -4.02
CA HIS A 7 -4.65 -0.51 -2.88
C HIS A 7 -4.07 0.09 -1.60
N THR A 8 -4.92 0.23 -0.60
CA THR A 8 -4.56 0.60 0.78
C THR A 8 -5.31 -0.31 1.76
N THR A 9 -4.86 -0.38 3.00
CA THR A 9 -5.51 -1.22 4.01
C THR A 9 -6.51 -0.46 4.88
N SER A 10 -6.35 0.86 5.00
CA SER A 10 -7.18 1.69 5.88
C SER A 10 -7.66 2.98 5.21
N ILE A 11 -8.74 3.54 5.75
CA ILE A 11 -9.25 4.83 5.29
C ILE A 11 -8.26 5.97 5.59
N ILE A 12 -7.44 5.83 6.63
CA ILE A 12 -6.47 6.85 7.03
C ILE A 12 -5.35 6.94 5.99
N GLU A 13 -4.88 5.82 5.46
CA GLU A 13 -3.93 5.77 4.35
C GLU A 13 -4.56 6.27 3.04
N ALA A 14 -5.85 5.96 2.83
CA ALA A 14 -6.56 6.31 1.61
C ALA A 14 -6.90 7.80 1.49
N ASN A 15 -7.27 8.47 2.58
CA ASN A 15 -7.76 9.85 2.56
C ASN A 15 -6.82 10.84 1.84
N PRO A 16 -5.51 10.89 2.08
CA PRO A 16 -4.62 11.79 1.34
C PRO A 16 -4.64 11.56 -0.18
N ILE A 17 -4.83 10.30 -0.60
CA ILE A 17 -4.85 9.90 -2.01
C ILE A 17 -6.19 10.29 -2.63
N ILE A 18 -7.30 10.03 -1.91
CA ILE A 18 -8.66 10.42 -2.31
C ILE A 18 -8.72 11.92 -2.56
N ASP A 19 -8.22 12.71 -1.61
CA ASP A 19 -8.20 14.17 -1.70
C ASP A 19 -7.33 14.66 -2.84
N PHE A 20 -6.11 14.13 -2.96
CA PHE A 20 -5.15 14.57 -3.99
C PHE A 20 -5.65 14.30 -5.42
N PHE A 21 -6.25 13.13 -5.67
CA PHE A 21 -6.73 12.74 -6.99
C PHE A 21 -8.23 13.04 -7.22
N ASN A 22 -8.92 13.68 -6.26
CA ASN A 22 -10.36 13.97 -6.31
C ASN A 22 -11.21 12.73 -6.61
N LEU A 23 -10.92 11.62 -5.93
CA LEU A 23 -11.65 10.38 -6.11
C LEU A 23 -13.04 10.46 -5.45
N LYS A 24 -14.04 9.84 -6.08
CA LYS A 24 -15.41 9.75 -5.58
C LYS A 24 -15.72 8.33 -5.13
N GLU A 25 -16.41 8.18 -4.03
CA GLU A 25 -16.88 6.88 -3.56
C GLU A 25 -17.84 6.28 -4.58
N LEU A 26 -17.62 5.02 -4.94
CA LEU A 26 -18.53 4.28 -5.80
C LEU A 26 -19.56 3.56 -4.95
N GLU A 27 -20.84 3.74 -5.29
CA GLU A 27 -21.90 2.89 -4.78
C GLU A 27 -21.71 1.47 -5.33
N ASN A 28 -21.31 0.54 -4.48
CA ASN A 28 -21.12 -0.84 -4.84
C ASN A 28 -21.75 -1.77 -3.80
N SER A 29 -22.04 -3.00 -4.20
CA SER A 29 -22.67 -4.03 -3.36
C SER A 29 -21.70 -4.80 -2.48
N VAL A 30 -20.45 -4.35 -2.39
CA VAL A 30 -19.36 -5.02 -1.64
C VAL A 30 -19.12 -4.32 -0.31
N GLU A 31 -18.70 -5.07 0.68
CA GLU A 31 -18.33 -4.54 2.01
C GLU A 31 -17.13 -3.57 1.97
N ASN A 32 -16.33 -3.60 0.87
CA ASN A 32 -15.14 -2.78 0.72
C ASN A 32 -15.47 -1.40 0.13
N LYS A 33 -14.84 -0.36 0.65
CA LYS A 33 -14.94 0.99 0.11
C LYS A 33 -14.07 1.12 -1.13
N ILE A 34 -14.69 1.55 -2.23
CA ILE A 34 -14.03 1.80 -3.51
C ILE A 34 -14.24 3.26 -3.89
N TYR A 35 -13.16 3.93 -4.30
CA TYR A 35 -13.17 5.30 -4.79
C TYR A 35 -12.61 5.34 -6.20
N SER A 36 -13.11 6.23 -7.05
CA SER A 36 -12.65 6.30 -8.44
C SER A 36 -12.80 7.70 -9.04
N ASN A 37 -11.98 7.96 -10.06
CA ASN A 37 -12.19 8.97 -11.10
C ASN A 37 -12.09 8.30 -12.49
N GLU A 38 -11.84 9.06 -13.56
CA GLU A 38 -11.73 8.51 -14.92
C GLU A 38 -10.59 7.49 -15.04
N ASP A 39 -9.44 7.73 -14.42
CA ASP A 39 -8.20 6.96 -14.61
C ASP A 39 -7.87 6.01 -13.44
N ILE A 40 -8.24 6.40 -12.22
CA ILE A 40 -7.82 5.74 -10.97
C ILE A 40 -8.99 5.02 -10.31
N LEU A 41 -8.71 3.84 -9.79
CA LEU A 41 -9.55 3.05 -8.90
C LEU A 41 -8.78 2.82 -7.60
N LEU A 42 -9.30 3.25 -6.46
CA LEU A 42 -8.73 3.01 -5.15
C LEU A 42 -9.62 2.06 -4.37
N ILE A 43 -9.02 1.03 -3.76
CA ILE A 43 -9.71 0.08 -2.87
C ILE A 43 -9.09 0.08 -1.49
N ILE A 44 -9.94 0.04 -0.47
CA ILE A 44 -9.56 -0.15 0.93
C ILE A 44 -9.96 -1.56 1.33
N SER A 45 -8.97 -2.44 1.57
CA SER A 45 -9.24 -3.86 1.80
C SER A 45 -9.40 -4.26 3.25
N GLY A 46 -8.81 -3.52 4.20
CA GLY A 46 -8.50 -4.01 5.54
C GLY A 46 -7.15 -4.75 5.57
N VAL A 47 -6.73 -5.18 6.76
CA VAL A 47 -5.35 -5.66 7.01
C VAL A 47 -5.20 -7.19 6.98
N SER A 48 -6.28 -7.97 7.00
CA SER A 48 -6.16 -9.43 7.00
C SER A 48 -5.97 -9.99 5.59
N LYS A 49 -5.25 -11.10 5.48
CA LYS A 49 -5.04 -11.82 4.23
C LYS A 49 -6.33 -12.07 3.45
N ASP A 50 -7.37 -12.58 4.14
CA ASP A 50 -8.63 -12.93 3.49
C ASP A 50 -9.35 -11.70 2.93
N LEU A 51 -9.33 -10.58 3.64
CA LEU A 51 -9.91 -9.32 3.17
C LEU A 51 -9.15 -8.78 1.97
N ILE A 52 -7.81 -8.80 1.98
CA ILE A 52 -6.97 -8.36 0.87
C ILE A 52 -7.23 -9.20 -0.37
N VAL A 53 -7.19 -10.53 -0.24
CA VAL A 53 -7.43 -11.45 -1.35
C VAL A 53 -8.82 -11.27 -1.94
N LYS A 54 -9.87 -11.27 -1.10
CA LYS A 54 -11.27 -11.05 -1.51
C LYS A 54 -11.46 -9.73 -2.25
N SER A 55 -10.84 -8.66 -1.74
CA SER A 55 -10.93 -7.33 -2.33
C SER A 55 -10.28 -7.27 -3.71
N LEU A 56 -9.08 -7.81 -3.83
CA LEU A 56 -8.34 -7.82 -5.10
C LEU A 56 -9.00 -8.75 -6.13
N ASP A 57 -9.52 -9.91 -5.72
CA ASP A 57 -10.30 -10.80 -6.60
C ASP A 57 -11.52 -10.08 -7.16
N TYR A 58 -12.24 -9.34 -6.32
CA TYR A 58 -13.36 -8.52 -6.77
C TYR A 58 -12.92 -7.47 -7.80
N ILE A 59 -11.83 -6.76 -7.55
CA ILE A 59 -11.33 -5.73 -8.47
C ILE A 59 -10.93 -6.34 -9.81
N PHE A 60 -10.09 -7.36 -9.82
CA PHE A 60 -9.61 -7.96 -11.07
C PHE A 60 -10.72 -8.67 -11.87
N LYS A 61 -11.78 -9.13 -11.20
CA LYS A 61 -12.95 -9.71 -11.86
C LYS A 61 -13.83 -8.65 -12.53
N ASN A 62 -13.98 -7.47 -11.92
CA ASN A 62 -14.99 -6.49 -12.35
C ASN A 62 -14.41 -5.29 -13.10
N TYR A 63 -13.10 -5.06 -13.04
CA TYR A 63 -12.44 -3.91 -13.66
C TYR A 63 -11.24 -4.34 -14.50
N SER A 64 -11.03 -3.65 -15.62
CA SER A 64 -9.80 -3.78 -16.41
C SER A 64 -8.72 -2.92 -15.78
N ILE A 65 -7.65 -3.53 -15.27
CA ILE A 65 -6.54 -2.85 -14.59
C ILE A 65 -5.28 -2.98 -15.46
N SER A 66 -4.65 -1.86 -15.78
CA SER A 66 -3.37 -1.82 -16.53
C SER A 66 -2.16 -1.76 -15.63
N LYS A 67 -2.30 -1.15 -14.46
CA LYS A 67 -1.21 -0.91 -13.51
C LYS A 67 -1.76 -0.92 -12.10
N ALA A 68 -1.00 -1.41 -11.12
CA ALA A 68 -1.44 -1.43 -9.73
C ALA A 68 -0.34 -0.95 -8.76
N PHE A 69 -0.78 -0.31 -7.68
CA PHE A 69 0.06 0.16 -6.58
C PHE A 69 -0.49 -0.37 -5.26
N ASP A 70 0.36 -0.97 -4.44
CA ASP A 70 0.13 -1.17 -3.01
C ASP A 70 0.85 -0.04 -2.28
N LEU A 71 0.10 0.88 -1.70
CA LEU A 71 0.63 2.04 -1.00
C LEU A 71 0.18 2.02 0.46
N SER A 72 1.13 1.88 1.36
CA SER A 72 0.86 1.79 2.80
C SER A 72 2.11 2.09 3.63
N ILE A 73 1.93 2.13 4.94
CA ILE A 73 3.02 2.21 5.89
C ILE A 73 3.70 0.84 6.10
N ALA A 74 4.93 0.88 6.61
CA ALA A 74 5.69 -0.28 7.05
C ALA A 74 6.60 0.07 8.23
N SER A 75 6.83 -0.90 9.13
CA SER A 75 7.86 -0.79 10.16
C SER A 75 9.24 -1.04 9.57
N CYS A 76 10.29 -0.39 10.12
CA CYS A 76 11.66 -0.48 9.67
C CYS A 76 12.57 -0.99 10.79
N SER A 77 13.46 -1.96 10.50
CA SER A 77 14.42 -2.49 11.48
C SER A 77 15.65 -1.60 11.70
N ASP A 78 15.84 -0.55 10.90
CA ASP A 78 16.96 0.37 11.00
C ASP A 78 16.49 1.77 11.43
N GLY A 79 16.69 2.11 12.69
CA GLY A 79 16.34 3.43 13.24
C GLY A 79 17.13 4.63 12.68
N SER A 80 18.15 4.39 11.84
CA SER A 80 18.86 5.48 11.14
C SER A 80 18.12 5.99 9.91
N ILE A 81 17.13 5.23 9.41
CA ILE A 81 16.28 5.60 8.27
C ILE A 81 15.15 6.50 8.75
N ALA A 82 15.04 7.71 8.21
CA ALA A 82 14.04 8.66 8.64
C ALA A 82 12.60 8.17 8.40
N LEU A 83 11.69 8.48 9.34
CA LEU A 83 10.24 8.31 9.13
C LEU A 83 9.80 9.06 7.87
N GLY A 84 8.89 8.48 7.10
CA GLY A 84 8.44 9.03 5.81
C GLY A 84 9.37 8.70 4.63
N THR A 85 10.44 7.92 4.85
CA THR A 85 11.24 7.40 3.75
C THR A 85 10.40 6.44 2.92
N LEU A 86 10.32 6.69 1.60
CA LEU A 86 9.58 5.88 0.64
C LEU A 86 10.48 4.84 0.00
N PHE A 87 10.03 3.61 0.00
CA PHE A 87 10.66 2.47 -0.67
C PHE A 87 9.74 1.87 -1.73
N CYS A 88 10.32 1.38 -2.83
CA CYS A 88 9.69 0.39 -3.69
C CYS A 88 10.31 -0.97 -3.39
N THR A 89 9.50 -1.98 -3.05
CA THR A 89 10.03 -3.24 -2.51
C THR A 89 10.06 -4.38 -3.53
N ASN A 90 9.41 -4.22 -4.67
CA ASN A 90 9.35 -5.28 -5.69
C ASN A 90 10.16 -5.00 -6.95
N ARG A 91 10.69 -3.80 -7.11
CA ARG A 91 11.54 -3.40 -8.24
C ARG A 91 12.38 -2.17 -7.96
N PHE A 92 13.50 -2.02 -8.67
CA PHE A 92 14.29 -0.80 -8.65
C PHE A 92 13.64 0.29 -9.50
N ILE A 93 13.51 1.50 -8.95
CA ILE A 93 12.99 2.68 -9.63
C ILE A 93 13.94 3.85 -9.38
N GLY A 94 14.39 4.51 -10.44
CA GLY A 94 15.23 5.69 -10.33
C GLY A 94 14.58 6.79 -9.49
N GLY A 95 15.25 7.24 -8.45
CA GLY A 95 14.78 8.27 -7.52
C GLY A 95 13.90 7.77 -6.38
N LEU A 96 13.71 6.45 -6.22
CA LEU A 96 13.12 5.83 -5.03
C LEU A 96 14.13 4.89 -4.38
N ASN A 97 14.01 4.72 -3.06
CA ASN A 97 14.79 3.72 -2.36
C ASN A 97 14.25 2.31 -2.65
N PHE A 98 15.11 1.31 -2.54
CA PHE A 98 14.75 -0.09 -2.64
C PHE A 98 15.11 -0.81 -1.35
N ALA A 99 14.20 -1.70 -0.89
CA ALA A 99 14.45 -2.61 0.22
C ALA A 99 13.64 -3.88 0.07
N ASN A 100 14.12 -4.97 0.65
CA ASN A 100 13.32 -6.17 0.83
C ASN A 100 12.31 -5.96 1.97
N ILE A 101 11.19 -6.68 1.88
CA ILE A 101 10.10 -6.62 2.86
C ILE A 101 9.64 -8.02 3.26
N THR A 102 9.37 -8.20 4.54
CA THR A 102 8.68 -9.38 5.08
C THR A 102 7.24 -9.02 5.40
N THR A 103 6.30 -9.83 4.92
CA THR A 103 4.88 -9.72 5.31
C THR A 103 4.59 -10.69 6.44
N ILE A 104 4.01 -10.18 7.53
CA ILE A 104 3.64 -10.95 8.72
C ILE A 104 2.12 -10.98 8.92
N GLU A 105 1.58 -12.12 9.37
CA GLU A 105 0.16 -12.25 9.71
C GLU A 105 -0.09 -12.00 11.22
N GLN A 106 0.93 -12.17 12.04
CA GLN A 106 0.90 -11.91 13.48
C GLN A 106 1.96 -10.87 13.87
N PRO A 107 1.73 -10.06 14.89
CA PRO A 107 2.74 -9.12 15.39
C PRO A 107 4.02 -9.87 15.77
N LEU A 108 5.16 -9.26 15.44
CA LEU A 108 6.47 -9.74 15.90
C LEU A 108 6.71 -9.26 17.32
N GLU A 109 7.25 -10.13 18.15
CA GLU A 109 7.68 -9.77 19.52
C GLU A 109 9.05 -9.08 19.51
N THR A 110 9.89 -9.42 18.53
CA THR A 110 11.24 -8.81 18.33
C THR A 110 11.60 -8.81 16.84
N ASP A 111 12.55 -7.97 16.45
CA ASP A 111 13.13 -7.90 15.11
C ASP A 111 14.40 -8.77 14.92
N GLU A 112 14.84 -9.48 15.98
CA GLU A 112 16.12 -10.22 16.03
C GLU A 112 16.29 -11.31 14.95
N ASN A 113 15.19 -11.77 14.35
CA ASN A 113 15.19 -12.78 13.29
C ASN A 113 14.70 -12.26 11.93
N LEU A 114 14.70 -10.95 11.72
CA LEU A 114 14.30 -10.34 10.45
C LEU A 114 15.49 -10.24 9.51
N ASP A 115 15.39 -10.92 8.36
CA ASP A 115 16.37 -10.80 7.27
C ASP A 115 16.07 -9.63 6.32
N THR A 116 15.02 -8.84 6.60
CA THR A 116 14.58 -7.75 5.74
C THR A 116 14.51 -6.43 6.49
N LEU A 117 14.72 -5.33 5.76
CA LEU A 117 14.71 -3.99 6.32
C LEU A 117 13.30 -3.54 6.72
N LEU A 118 12.29 -3.97 5.96
CA LEU A 118 10.89 -3.55 6.15
C LEU A 118 9.99 -4.72 6.51
N VAL A 119 8.95 -4.43 7.28
CA VAL A 119 7.89 -5.38 7.64
C VAL A 119 6.52 -4.75 7.45
N ASP A 120 5.59 -5.51 6.89
CA ASP A 120 4.19 -5.14 6.73
C ASP A 120 3.22 -6.31 6.94
N LYS A 121 1.92 -6.09 6.65
CA LYS A 121 0.86 -7.12 6.76
C LYS A 121 0.21 -7.48 5.43
N GLN A 122 0.63 -6.91 4.27
CA GLN A 122 -0.13 -7.05 3.02
C GLN A 122 0.68 -7.27 1.74
N ALA A 123 1.93 -6.84 1.66
CA ALA A 123 2.73 -6.81 0.43
C ALA A 123 2.78 -8.16 -0.30
N LEU A 124 2.94 -9.26 0.45
CA LEU A 124 2.98 -10.61 -0.11
C LEU A 124 1.66 -10.95 -0.83
N PHE A 125 0.52 -10.71 -0.18
CA PHE A 125 -0.81 -11.08 -0.70
C PHE A 125 -1.17 -10.23 -1.91
N PHE A 126 -0.89 -8.93 -1.87
CA PHE A 126 -1.03 -8.04 -3.01
C PHE A 126 -0.16 -8.49 -4.19
N SER A 127 1.13 -8.79 -3.95
CA SER A 127 2.05 -9.27 -4.97
C SER A 127 1.58 -10.55 -5.64
N GLN A 128 1.09 -11.53 -4.86
CA GLN A 128 0.56 -12.78 -5.38
C GLN A 128 -0.63 -12.53 -6.33
N LYS A 129 -1.61 -11.74 -5.90
CA LYS A 129 -2.79 -11.43 -6.72
C LYS A 129 -2.44 -10.62 -7.98
N CYS A 130 -1.50 -9.68 -7.89
CA CYS A 130 -1.05 -8.96 -9.07
C CYS A 130 -0.35 -9.87 -10.08
N LYS A 131 0.55 -10.76 -9.64
CA LYS A 131 1.25 -11.71 -10.55
C LYS A 131 0.30 -12.61 -11.32
N GLU A 132 -0.87 -12.96 -10.76
CA GLU A 132 -1.89 -13.76 -11.42
C GLU A 132 -2.65 -12.97 -12.51
N ASN A 133 -2.76 -11.64 -12.39
CA ASN A 133 -3.69 -10.84 -13.17
C ASN A 133 -3.05 -9.79 -14.08
N ILE A 134 -1.91 -9.18 -13.64
CA ILE A 134 -1.25 -8.08 -14.36
C ILE A 134 0.26 -8.20 -14.28
N LYS A 135 0.98 -7.48 -15.16
CA LYS A 135 2.46 -7.47 -15.17
C LYS A 135 3.06 -6.22 -14.53
N ASP A 136 2.34 -5.10 -14.57
CA ASP A 136 2.85 -3.81 -14.11
C ASP A 136 2.26 -3.44 -12.76
N PHE A 137 3.02 -3.71 -11.68
CA PHE A 137 2.62 -3.34 -10.33
C PHE A 137 3.80 -2.90 -9.47
N TYR A 138 3.50 -2.10 -8.46
CA TYR A 138 4.44 -1.47 -7.56
C TYR A 138 4.01 -1.68 -6.12
N ILE A 139 4.96 -2.02 -5.26
CA ILE A 139 4.76 -2.13 -3.81
C ILE A 139 5.55 -0.99 -3.17
N LEU A 140 4.82 0.03 -2.75
CA LEU A 140 5.35 1.27 -2.20
C LEU A 140 5.10 1.31 -0.70
N LYS A 141 6.16 1.41 0.09
CA LYS A 141 6.12 1.41 1.54
C LYS A 141 6.76 2.65 2.12
N ILE A 142 6.09 3.23 3.10
CA ILE A 142 6.53 4.43 3.79
C ILE A 142 6.86 4.06 5.23
N VAL A 143 8.08 4.34 5.67
CA VAL A 143 8.52 4.04 7.04
C VAL A 143 7.68 4.86 8.02
N SER A 144 6.97 4.17 8.91
CA SER A 144 6.09 4.77 9.92
C SER A 144 6.60 4.65 11.34
N ASP A 145 7.38 3.60 11.64
CA ASP A 145 7.85 3.25 12.97
C ASP A 145 9.05 2.30 12.89
N TYR A 146 9.65 1.99 14.06
CA TYR A 146 10.81 1.11 14.19
C TYR A 146 10.54 -0.10 15.12
N PHE A 147 9.34 -0.67 15.05
CA PHE A 147 8.87 -1.70 15.98
C PHE A 147 8.70 -1.20 17.43
N ASP A 148 8.42 0.10 17.57
CA ASP A 148 8.15 0.70 18.87
C ASP A 148 6.84 0.16 19.44
N GLU A 149 6.72 0.16 20.78
CA GLU A 149 5.49 -0.24 21.48
C GLU A 149 4.32 0.71 21.18
N VAL A 150 4.61 1.91 20.66
CA VAL A 150 3.62 2.93 20.34
C VAL A 150 3.38 2.98 18.84
N GLU A 151 2.20 2.54 18.42
CA GLU A 151 1.78 2.65 17.03
C GLU A 151 1.68 4.13 16.60
N PRO A 152 1.98 4.45 15.32
CA PRO A 152 1.84 5.82 14.82
C PRO A 152 0.38 6.28 14.88
N THR A 153 0.15 7.54 15.28
CA THR A 153 -1.20 8.11 15.32
C THR A 153 -1.79 8.25 13.91
N ASN A 154 -3.12 8.35 13.84
CA ASN A 154 -3.82 8.55 12.57
C ASN A 154 -3.35 9.81 11.83
N GLU A 155 -3.13 10.90 12.55
CA GLU A 155 -2.59 12.14 12.01
C GLU A 155 -1.20 11.94 11.41
N LYS A 156 -0.35 11.18 12.11
CA LYS A 156 1.00 10.87 11.62
C LYS A 156 0.96 10.03 10.35
N ILE A 157 0.12 9.00 10.30
CA ILE A 157 -0.05 8.16 9.11
C ILE A 157 -0.52 9.03 7.93
N PHE A 158 -1.53 9.87 8.15
CA PHE A 158 -2.03 10.79 7.12
C PHE A 158 -0.91 11.69 6.56
N GLU A 159 -0.12 12.33 7.44
CA GLU A 159 1.00 13.19 7.05
C GLU A 159 2.05 12.44 6.23
N LEU A 160 2.42 11.23 6.65
CA LEU A 160 3.42 10.39 5.97
C LEU A 160 2.96 10.02 4.56
N ILE A 161 1.73 9.55 4.41
CA ILE A 161 1.16 9.22 3.10
C ILE A 161 1.08 10.47 2.22
N ASN A 162 0.52 11.56 2.74
CA ASN A 162 0.34 12.81 1.99
C ASN A 162 1.68 13.36 1.46
N SER A 163 2.71 13.40 2.30
CA SER A 163 4.04 13.88 1.90
C SER A 163 4.73 13.00 0.86
N SER A 164 4.38 11.71 0.80
CA SER A 164 4.95 10.76 -0.15
C SER A 164 4.42 10.94 -1.58
N ILE A 165 3.20 11.47 -1.77
CA ILE A 165 2.49 11.50 -3.07
C ILE A 165 3.35 12.18 -4.15
N SER A 166 4.03 13.26 -3.84
CA SER A 166 4.89 13.99 -4.79
C SER A 166 6.00 13.11 -5.37
N LYS A 167 6.45 12.08 -4.64
CA LYS A 167 7.57 11.21 -5.02
C LYS A 167 7.13 10.09 -5.98
N TRP A 168 5.91 9.56 -5.82
CA TRP A 168 5.45 8.39 -6.59
C TRP A 168 4.37 8.70 -7.64
N LYS A 169 3.64 9.82 -7.54
CA LYS A 169 2.58 10.18 -8.51
C LYS A 169 3.04 10.18 -9.98
N LYS A 170 4.32 10.37 -10.24
CA LYS A 170 4.90 10.32 -11.57
C LYS A 170 4.95 8.92 -12.20
N LEU A 171 4.62 7.88 -11.42
CA LEU A 171 4.57 6.49 -11.88
C LEU A 171 3.17 6.10 -12.42
N ILE A 172 2.16 6.95 -12.16
CA ILE A 172 0.77 6.82 -12.63
C ILE A 172 0.60 7.14 -14.13
#